data_65bfff42d942473bbf06b5d1616c1ecf
#
_entry.id   65bfff42d942473bbf06b5d1616c1ecf
#
_cell.length_a   1.000
_cell.length_b   1.000
_cell.length_c   1.000
_cell.angle_alpha   90.00
_cell.angle_beta   90.00
_cell.angle_gamma   90.00
#
_symmetry.space_group_name_H-M   'P 1'
#
loop_
_entity.id
_entity.type
_entity.pdbx_description
1 polymer ?
#
loop_
_entity_poly.entity_id
_entity_poly.type
_entity_poly.pdbx_seq_one_letter_code
_entity_poly.pdbx_strand_id
1 'polypeptide(L)'
;MNRSSLGSRAAALAGLALLGLAACSQSPPPAPAAAVQEGPPPAPTLDQVRAATVSGVLGQPVTLVNGVYEGPPVEPGAATHPSLRLWTPAVIFSDVDGKPGSEAIAVMAADTGGSGEFVHVGVFALQDGKAVSLATALVGDRVKLHKLWVEHGQVHMDVIEAGPKDPACCPTQLTRKVYALEGGALKQFSSDVVGSLSVNLLAGIDWMLSEMDGQPVDASGKPPTLLVQYGKVVGFGGCNRYTGPLKESAPGKISIGPLASTKMACPPAATELEDKFTARMNKVTGYTFVAGQLALSWEDKNERGQLVFSK
;
A
#
# COMPACT_ATOMS: atom_id res chain seq x y z
N MET A 1 10.41 -77.56 -0.64
CA MET A 1 11.29 -78.61 -1.25
C MET A 1 12.63 -77.96 -1.38
N ASN A 2 13.51 -78.27 -0.45
CA ASN A 2 14.71 -79.16 -0.52
C ASN A 2 15.85 -78.45 -1.26
N ARG A 3 17.04 -78.38 -0.85
CA ARG A 3 17.98 -78.90 0.15
C ARG A 3 19.33 -78.20 -0.13
N SER A 4 20.03 -77.74 0.83
CA SER A 4 21.14 -78.31 1.58
C SER A 4 22.39 -78.67 0.75
N SER A 5 23.52 -78.14 1.16
CA SER A 5 24.75 -78.86 1.63
C SER A 5 25.95 -77.89 1.63
N LEU A 6 26.56 -77.65 2.73
CA LEU A 6 27.56 -78.30 3.55
C LEU A 6 28.88 -78.66 2.82
N GLY A 7 29.95 -78.20 3.43
CA GLY A 7 31.29 -78.74 3.42
C GLY A 7 32.34 -77.78 2.89
N SER A 8 33.52 -77.60 3.40
CA SER A 8 34.24 -78.30 4.47
C SER A 8 35.52 -77.52 4.78
N ARG A 9 36.00 -77.66 5.96
CA ARG A 9 37.22 -77.14 6.60
C ARG A 9 38.49 -77.44 5.84
N ALA A 10 39.47 -76.52 5.89
CA ALA A 10 40.88 -76.86 6.06
C ALA A 10 41.64 -75.70 6.72
N ALA A 11 42.30 -76.02 7.79
CA ALA A 11 43.22 -75.17 8.54
C ALA A 11 44.67 -75.38 8.02
N ALA A 12 45.48 -74.31 8.03
CA ALA A 12 46.96 -74.44 8.13
C ALA A 12 47.58 -73.08 8.52
N LEU A 13 48.07 -73.00 9.70
CA LEU A 13 49.33 -72.58 10.26
C LEU A 13 50.16 -71.42 9.67
N ALA A 14 50.27 -70.38 10.55
CA ALA A 14 51.44 -69.70 11.07
C ALA A 14 52.51 -69.12 10.12
N GLY A 15 52.65 -67.79 10.31
CA GLY A 15 53.84 -67.06 9.86
C GLY A 15 53.84 -65.66 10.50
N LEU A 16 54.52 -65.46 11.64
CA LEU A 16 54.75 -64.15 12.29
C LEU A 16 55.76 -63.39 11.42
N ALA A 17 55.39 -62.28 10.86
CA ALA A 17 56.27 -61.21 10.40
C ALA A 17 55.87 -59.91 10.99
N LEU A 18 56.67 -59.40 11.95
CA LEU A 18 56.57 -58.06 12.43
C LEU A 18 57.06 -57.09 11.35
N LEU A 19 56.15 -56.33 10.80
CA LEU A 19 56.44 -55.16 9.98
C LEU A 19 55.84 -53.92 10.68
N GLY A 20 56.76 -53.06 11.06
CA GLY A 20 56.39 -51.77 11.74
C GLY A 20 55.52 -50.89 10.84
N LEU A 21 54.36 -50.60 11.29
CA LEU A 21 53.45 -49.60 10.70
C LEU A 21 53.83 -48.24 11.17
N ALA A 22 54.50 -47.45 10.33
CA ALA A 22 54.54 -45.99 10.46
C ALA A 22 53.14 -45.43 10.14
N ALA A 23 52.37 -45.08 11.15
CA ALA A 23 51.09 -44.40 11.00
C ALA A 23 51.34 -42.97 10.56
N CYS A 24 51.25 -42.70 9.26
CA CYS A 24 51.04 -41.33 8.74
C CYS A 24 49.63 -40.89 9.12
N SER A 25 49.52 -40.04 10.16
CA SER A 25 48.27 -39.31 10.47
C SER A 25 47.96 -38.34 9.33
N GLN A 26 47.20 -38.76 8.35
CA GLN A 26 46.56 -37.81 7.41
C GLN A 26 45.36 -37.21 8.11
N SER A 27 45.46 -35.92 8.44
CA SER A 27 44.29 -35.15 8.86
C SER A 27 43.22 -35.18 7.76
N PRO A 28 41.93 -35.42 8.10
CA PRO A 28 40.88 -35.36 7.09
C PRO A 28 40.83 -33.97 6.46
N PRO A 29 40.55 -33.86 5.15
CA PRO A 29 40.40 -32.58 4.51
C PRO A 29 39.29 -31.79 5.22
N PRO A 30 39.42 -30.45 5.35
CA PRO A 30 38.37 -29.63 5.94
C PRO A 30 37.06 -29.85 5.18
N ALA A 31 35.98 -30.12 5.90
CA ALA A 31 34.65 -30.21 5.31
C ALA A 31 34.37 -28.95 4.48
N PRO A 32 33.78 -29.07 3.28
CA PRO A 32 33.39 -27.88 2.53
C PRO A 32 32.53 -27.00 3.41
N ALA A 33 32.89 -25.73 3.51
CA ALA A 33 32.10 -24.73 4.24
C ALA A 33 30.65 -24.83 3.71
N ALA A 34 29.71 -25.09 4.63
CA ALA A 34 28.30 -25.10 4.29
C ALA A 34 27.99 -23.77 3.58
N ALA A 35 27.54 -23.85 2.33
CA ALA A 35 27.08 -22.67 1.62
C ALA A 35 26.00 -22.03 2.50
N VAL A 36 26.25 -20.81 2.96
CA VAL A 36 25.24 -20.01 3.63
C VAL A 36 24.11 -19.88 2.60
N GLN A 37 22.99 -20.54 2.85
CA GLN A 37 21.78 -20.30 2.08
C GLN A 37 21.37 -18.87 2.39
N GLU A 38 21.72 -17.95 1.51
CA GLU A 38 21.16 -16.61 1.56
C GLU A 38 19.63 -16.77 1.48
N GLY A 39 18.94 -16.26 2.51
CA GLY A 39 17.49 -16.18 2.50
C GLY A 39 17.00 -15.36 1.30
N PRO A 40 15.69 -15.35 1.02
CA PRO A 40 15.16 -14.51 -0.04
C PRO A 40 15.60 -13.06 0.17
N PRO A 41 15.87 -12.31 -0.91
CA PRO A 41 16.25 -10.90 -0.80
C PRO A 41 15.20 -10.13 -0.01
N PRO A 42 15.61 -9.21 0.88
CA PRO A 42 14.66 -8.45 1.67
C PRO A 42 13.80 -7.54 0.77
N ALA A 43 12.53 -7.37 1.14
CA ALA A 43 11.68 -6.36 0.52
C ALA A 43 12.24 -4.95 0.79
N PRO A 44 12.02 -3.98 -0.12
CA PRO A 44 12.28 -2.57 0.19
C PRO A 44 11.50 -2.14 1.44
N THR A 45 12.08 -1.31 2.29
CA THR A 45 11.33 -0.65 3.36
C THR A 45 10.57 0.56 2.82
N LEU A 46 9.56 1.04 3.56
CA LEU A 46 8.82 2.23 3.18
C LEU A 46 9.74 3.46 3.01
N ASP A 47 10.73 3.63 3.90
CA ASP A 47 11.68 4.73 3.79
C ASP A 47 12.58 4.61 2.56
N GLN A 48 12.97 3.40 2.17
CA GLN A 48 13.69 3.18 0.92
C GLN A 48 12.81 3.51 -0.29
N VAL A 49 11.51 3.15 -0.29
CA VAL A 49 10.57 3.53 -1.36
C VAL A 49 10.37 5.05 -1.41
N ARG A 50 10.35 5.73 -0.27
CA ARG A 50 10.28 7.21 -0.20
C ARG A 50 11.56 7.91 -0.72
N ALA A 51 12.65 7.17 -0.85
CA ALA A 51 13.91 7.63 -1.43
C ALA A 51 14.25 6.94 -2.77
N ALA A 52 13.26 6.28 -3.39
CA ALA A 52 13.47 5.45 -4.57
C ALA A 52 13.83 6.27 -5.82
N THR A 53 14.57 5.63 -6.72
CA THR A 53 14.72 6.11 -8.10
C THR A 53 13.58 5.56 -8.94
N VAL A 54 12.82 6.44 -9.57
CA VAL A 54 11.64 6.15 -10.39
C VAL A 54 11.93 6.43 -11.84
N SER A 55 11.68 5.45 -12.70
CA SER A 55 11.83 5.54 -14.15
C SER A 55 10.47 5.41 -14.85
N GLY A 56 10.35 5.92 -16.07
CA GLY A 56 9.17 5.73 -16.91
C GLY A 56 7.97 6.62 -16.57
N VAL A 57 8.13 7.66 -15.74
CA VAL A 57 7.06 8.59 -15.36
C VAL A 57 7.29 9.99 -15.93
N LEU A 58 8.45 10.60 -15.68
CA LEU A 58 8.78 11.98 -16.09
C LEU A 58 9.77 12.06 -17.26
N GLY A 59 9.80 11.05 -18.14
CA GLY A 59 10.68 11.04 -19.32
C GLY A 59 12.14 10.66 -19.02
N GLN A 60 12.63 10.96 -17.82
CA GLN A 60 13.94 10.56 -17.31
C GLN A 60 13.81 9.99 -15.89
N PRO A 61 14.75 9.14 -15.43
CA PRO A 61 14.77 8.69 -14.06
C PRO A 61 14.91 9.84 -13.08
N VAL A 62 14.11 9.84 -12.01
CA VAL A 62 14.13 10.83 -10.93
C VAL A 62 14.24 10.14 -9.58
N THR A 63 14.94 10.75 -8.63
CA THR A 63 15.06 10.22 -7.27
C THR A 63 14.18 11.03 -6.32
N LEU A 64 13.35 10.32 -5.57
CA LEU A 64 12.48 10.92 -4.56
C LEU A 64 13.27 11.34 -3.31
N VAL A 65 12.86 12.42 -2.70
CA VAL A 65 13.31 12.86 -1.38
C VAL A 65 12.08 12.91 -0.47
N ASN A 66 12.04 12.05 0.54
CA ASN A 66 10.86 11.89 1.41
C ASN A 66 9.54 11.65 0.64
N GLY A 67 9.61 10.92 -0.48
CA GLY A 67 8.45 10.59 -1.30
C GLY A 67 8.06 11.68 -2.32
N VAL A 68 8.87 12.72 -2.49
CA VAL A 68 8.59 13.83 -3.42
C VAL A 68 9.81 14.08 -4.31
N TYR A 69 9.55 14.38 -5.56
CA TYR A 69 10.49 14.99 -6.48
C TYR A 69 9.86 16.27 -7.06
N GLU A 70 10.63 17.33 -7.11
CA GLU A 70 10.30 18.58 -7.80
C GLU A 70 11.44 18.90 -8.79
N GLY A 71 11.09 19.00 -10.06
CA GLY A 71 12.02 19.33 -11.13
C GLY A 71 12.22 20.84 -11.30
N PRO A 72 13.12 21.26 -12.18
CA PRO A 72 13.23 22.66 -12.55
C PRO A 72 11.97 23.14 -13.27
N PRO A 73 11.72 24.47 -13.34
CA PRO A 73 10.62 25.01 -14.12
C PRO A 73 10.59 24.48 -15.54
N VAL A 74 9.40 24.23 -16.09
CA VAL A 74 9.21 23.73 -17.48
C VAL A 74 9.78 24.70 -18.48
N GLU A 75 9.65 26.01 -18.22
CA GLU A 75 10.29 27.09 -18.98
C GLU A 75 10.97 28.07 -18.02
N PRO A 76 12.06 28.76 -18.43
CA PRO A 76 12.70 29.77 -17.60
C PRO A 76 11.68 30.82 -17.12
N GLY A 77 11.51 30.95 -15.80
CA GLY A 77 10.56 31.88 -15.18
C GLY A 77 9.12 31.38 -15.05
N ALA A 78 8.82 30.15 -15.49
CA ALA A 78 7.51 29.54 -15.23
C ALA A 78 7.34 29.21 -13.73
N ALA A 79 6.11 29.38 -13.25
CA ALA A 79 5.75 28.99 -11.87
C ALA A 79 5.46 27.49 -11.73
N THR A 80 5.33 26.76 -12.84
CA THR A 80 5.00 25.34 -12.87
C THR A 80 6.26 24.50 -12.97
N HIS A 81 6.33 23.48 -12.11
CA HIS A 81 7.43 22.54 -12.04
C HIS A 81 6.90 21.13 -12.27
N PRO A 82 7.58 20.27 -13.05
CA PRO A 82 7.25 18.86 -13.07
C PRO A 82 7.51 18.28 -11.69
N SER A 83 6.57 17.51 -11.17
CA SER A 83 6.72 16.89 -9.87
C SER A 83 6.22 15.44 -9.88
N LEU A 84 6.74 14.65 -8.93
CA LEU A 84 6.29 13.29 -8.67
C LEU A 84 6.12 13.11 -7.16
N ARG A 85 4.96 12.70 -6.74
CA ARG A 85 4.62 12.47 -5.32
C ARG A 85 4.20 11.03 -5.10
N LEU A 86 4.89 10.34 -4.22
CA LEU A 86 4.49 9.03 -3.71
C LEU A 86 3.27 9.19 -2.80
N TRP A 87 2.24 8.38 -3.02
CA TRP A 87 1.12 8.24 -2.09
C TRP A 87 1.49 7.23 -1.02
N THR A 88 2.13 7.69 0.04
CA THR A 88 2.64 6.83 1.13
C THR A 88 1.60 5.86 1.69
N PRO A 89 0.31 6.23 1.89
CA PRO A 89 -0.71 5.27 2.33
C PRO A 89 -1.05 4.18 1.30
N ALA A 90 -0.65 4.36 0.05
CA ALA A 90 -0.87 3.42 -1.06
C ALA A 90 0.42 2.69 -1.45
N VAL A 91 1.21 2.28 -0.46
CA VAL A 91 2.37 1.40 -0.62
C VAL A 91 2.04 0.07 0.06
N ILE A 92 2.14 -1.02 -0.70
CA ILE A 92 1.96 -2.39 -0.21
C ILE A 92 3.16 -3.26 -0.61
N PHE A 93 3.34 -4.39 0.06
CA PHE A 93 4.46 -5.30 -0.18
C PHE A 93 3.93 -6.67 -0.53
N SER A 94 4.35 -7.23 -1.66
CA SER A 94 3.94 -8.55 -2.14
C SER A 94 4.87 -9.05 -3.24
N ASP A 95 4.93 -10.34 -3.45
CA ASP A 95 5.59 -10.95 -4.60
C ASP A 95 4.72 -10.73 -5.87
N VAL A 96 5.27 -10.06 -6.87
CA VAL A 96 4.64 -9.83 -8.18
C VAL A 96 5.52 -10.22 -9.36
N ASP A 97 6.78 -10.63 -9.12
CA ASP A 97 7.69 -11.08 -10.19
C ASP A 97 7.91 -12.59 -10.18
N GLY A 98 7.34 -13.31 -9.18
CA GLY A 98 7.43 -14.77 -9.03
C GLY A 98 8.80 -15.25 -8.58
N LYS A 99 9.69 -14.36 -8.12
CA LYS A 99 10.99 -14.71 -7.57
C LYS A 99 10.96 -14.66 -6.04
N PRO A 100 11.92 -15.32 -5.37
CA PRO A 100 12.02 -15.21 -3.92
C PRO A 100 12.20 -13.76 -3.46
N GLY A 101 11.33 -13.31 -2.59
CA GLY A 101 11.32 -11.93 -2.04
C GLY A 101 9.95 -11.30 -2.20
N SER A 102 9.88 -10.03 -1.88
CA SER A 102 8.68 -9.22 -2.13
C SER A 102 9.11 -7.86 -2.68
N GLU A 103 8.34 -7.36 -3.62
CA GLU A 103 8.45 -6.01 -4.13
C GLU A 103 7.58 -5.05 -3.32
N ALA A 104 7.90 -3.77 -3.39
CA ALA A 104 6.98 -2.72 -3.01
C ALA A 104 6.15 -2.31 -4.23
N ILE A 105 4.84 -2.30 -4.09
CA ILE A 105 3.92 -1.76 -5.07
C ILE A 105 3.45 -0.41 -4.55
N ALA A 106 3.66 0.65 -5.31
CA ALA A 106 3.39 2.02 -4.87
C ALA A 106 2.61 2.81 -5.92
N VAL A 107 1.70 3.66 -5.45
CA VAL A 107 0.97 4.60 -6.30
C VAL A 107 1.60 5.98 -6.17
N MET A 108 1.70 6.68 -7.29
CA MET A 108 2.35 7.98 -7.40
C MET A 108 1.49 8.92 -8.26
N ALA A 109 1.49 10.20 -7.92
CA ALA A 109 0.92 11.25 -8.76
C ALA A 109 2.02 12.09 -9.38
N ALA A 110 1.96 12.28 -10.69
CA ALA A 110 2.86 13.10 -11.47
C ALA A 110 2.13 14.34 -11.99
N ASP A 111 2.75 15.50 -11.84
CA ASP A 111 2.41 16.73 -12.52
C ASP A 111 3.52 17.03 -13.53
N THR A 112 3.16 17.23 -14.79
CA THR A 112 4.11 17.54 -15.87
C THR A 112 4.18 19.03 -16.18
N GLY A 113 3.62 19.87 -15.29
CA GLY A 113 3.54 21.33 -15.46
C GLY A 113 2.30 21.81 -16.21
N GLY A 114 1.35 20.90 -16.50
CA GLY A 114 0.05 21.20 -17.12
C GLY A 114 -1.10 21.18 -16.12
N SER A 115 -2.34 21.00 -16.62
CA SER A 115 -3.56 20.94 -15.78
C SER A 115 -3.93 19.52 -15.34
N GLY A 116 -3.19 18.49 -15.76
CA GLY A 116 -3.43 17.09 -15.42
C GLY A 116 -2.69 16.62 -14.17
N GLU A 117 -3.26 15.67 -13.43
CA GLU A 117 -2.59 14.89 -12.39
C GLU A 117 -2.55 13.43 -12.85
N PHE A 118 -1.42 12.98 -13.32
CA PHE A 118 -1.26 11.65 -13.89
C PHE A 118 -0.88 10.65 -12.80
N VAL A 119 -1.81 9.75 -12.49
CA VAL A 119 -1.59 8.71 -11.48
C VAL A 119 -0.91 7.51 -12.12
N HIS A 120 0.17 7.04 -11.49
CA HIS A 120 0.94 5.88 -11.91
C HIS A 120 0.99 4.84 -10.79
N VAL A 121 1.12 3.59 -11.18
CA VAL A 121 1.49 2.49 -10.28
C VAL A 121 2.89 2.01 -10.65
N GLY A 122 3.72 1.71 -9.65
CA GLY A 122 5.07 1.22 -9.83
C GLY A 122 5.36 0.01 -8.95
N VAL A 123 6.22 -0.87 -9.46
CA VAL A 123 6.81 -2.00 -8.73
C VAL A 123 8.25 -1.68 -8.44
N PHE A 124 8.69 -1.85 -7.20
CA PHE A 124 10.02 -1.47 -6.73
C PHE A 124 10.72 -2.65 -6.08
N ALA A 125 12.00 -2.83 -6.38
CA ALA A 125 12.86 -3.79 -5.71
C ALA A 125 14.14 -3.13 -5.21
N LEU A 126 14.90 -3.82 -4.37
CA LEU A 126 16.22 -3.38 -3.94
C LEU A 126 17.27 -3.72 -5.00
N GLN A 127 18.04 -2.71 -5.40
CA GLN A 127 19.29 -2.88 -6.16
C GLN A 127 20.39 -2.14 -5.39
N ASP A 128 21.44 -2.85 -5.01
CA ASP A 128 22.54 -2.31 -4.22
C ASP A 128 22.07 -1.55 -2.94
N GLY A 129 21.04 -2.10 -2.27
CA GLY A 129 20.47 -1.54 -1.04
C GLY A 129 19.57 -0.31 -1.23
N LYS A 130 19.31 0.10 -2.47
CA LYS A 130 18.41 1.22 -2.82
C LYS A 130 17.16 0.71 -3.51
N ALA A 131 16.02 1.30 -3.22
CA ALA A 131 14.80 0.99 -3.96
C ALA A 131 14.85 1.66 -5.34
N VAL A 132 14.59 0.87 -6.38
CA VAL A 132 14.45 1.34 -7.76
C VAL A 132 13.17 0.79 -8.36
N SER A 133 12.53 1.55 -9.24
CA SER A 133 11.38 1.03 -9.97
C SER A 133 11.83 -0.02 -11.00
N LEU A 134 11.28 -1.23 -10.88
CA LEU A 134 11.41 -2.27 -11.90
C LEU A 134 10.57 -1.93 -13.12
N ALA A 135 9.35 -1.46 -12.88
CA ALA A 135 8.39 -1.05 -13.92
C ALA A 135 7.38 -0.06 -13.34
N THR A 136 6.85 0.79 -14.21
CA THR A 136 5.76 1.71 -13.91
C THR A 136 4.69 1.65 -15.00
N ALA A 137 3.44 1.95 -14.67
CA ALA A 137 2.34 2.06 -15.62
C ALA A 137 1.45 3.26 -15.28
N LEU A 138 0.94 3.93 -16.31
CA LEU A 138 -0.08 4.97 -16.15
C LEU A 138 -1.42 4.32 -15.75
N VAL A 139 -2.01 4.81 -14.67
CA VAL A 139 -3.35 4.40 -14.23
C VAL A 139 -4.42 5.31 -14.85
N GLY A 140 -4.17 6.61 -14.89
CA GLY A 140 -5.07 7.57 -15.51
C GLY A 140 -4.81 9.01 -15.08
N ASP A 141 -5.58 9.96 -15.64
CA ASP A 141 -5.57 11.37 -15.24
C ASP A 141 -6.60 11.61 -14.13
N ARG A 142 -6.19 12.23 -13.03
CA ARG A 142 -7.03 12.63 -11.88
C ARG A 142 -7.87 11.51 -11.26
N VAL A 143 -7.44 10.27 -11.41
CA VAL A 143 -8.12 9.12 -10.79
C VAL A 143 -7.96 9.16 -9.27
N LYS A 144 -8.98 8.67 -8.55
CA LYS A 144 -8.93 8.54 -7.08
C LYS A 144 -8.80 7.06 -6.73
N LEU A 145 -7.76 6.71 -6.01
CA LEU A 145 -7.56 5.33 -5.55
C LEU A 145 -8.54 5.01 -4.44
N HIS A 146 -9.34 3.95 -4.62
CA HIS A 146 -10.20 3.38 -3.59
C HIS A 146 -9.52 2.19 -2.90
N LYS A 147 -8.94 1.27 -3.68
CA LYS A 147 -8.30 0.05 -3.16
C LYS A 147 -7.12 -0.37 -4.02
N LEU A 148 -6.07 -0.88 -3.36
CA LEU A 148 -4.90 -1.50 -3.98
C LEU A 148 -4.65 -2.83 -3.27
N TRP A 149 -4.44 -3.91 -4.04
CA TRP A 149 -4.05 -5.23 -3.50
C TRP A 149 -3.32 -6.04 -4.57
N VAL A 150 -2.69 -7.13 -4.13
CA VAL A 150 -2.10 -8.12 -5.03
C VAL A 150 -2.87 -9.42 -4.88
N GLU A 151 -3.17 -10.06 -5.99
CA GLU A 151 -3.81 -11.36 -6.06
C GLU A 151 -3.21 -12.15 -7.21
N HIS A 152 -2.77 -13.39 -6.94
CA HIS A 152 -2.10 -14.26 -7.92
C HIS A 152 -0.91 -13.60 -8.67
N GLY A 153 -0.10 -12.78 -7.95
CA GLY A 153 1.04 -12.07 -8.54
C GLY A 153 0.64 -10.88 -9.43
N GLN A 154 -0.63 -10.52 -9.50
CA GLN A 154 -1.13 -9.37 -10.25
C GLN A 154 -1.51 -8.22 -9.33
N VAL A 155 -1.22 -7.01 -9.78
CA VAL A 155 -1.60 -5.77 -9.06
C VAL A 155 -3.01 -5.37 -9.47
N HIS A 156 -3.93 -5.37 -8.50
CA HIS A 156 -5.31 -4.96 -8.68
C HIS A 156 -5.55 -3.59 -8.05
N MET A 157 -6.28 -2.75 -8.76
CA MET A 157 -6.64 -1.41 -8.29
C MET A 157 -8.12 -1.15 -8.57
N ASP A 158 -8.87 -0.74 -7.56
CA ASP A 158 -10.17 -0.12 -7.75
C ASP A 158 -9.98 1.40 -7.70
N VAL A 159 -10.30 2.08 -8.79
CA VAL A 159 -10.13 3.53 -8.93
C VAL A 159 -11.45 4.20 -9.32
N ILE A 160 -11.64 5.43 -8.85
CA ILE A 160 -12.72 6.30 -9.33
C ILE A 160 -12.13 7.17 -10.43
N GLU A 161 -12.66 7.04 -11.62
CA GLU A 161 -12.25 7.83 -12.79
C GLU A 161 -13.46 8.48 -13.49
N ALA A 162 -13.22 9.41 -14.41
CA ALA A 162 -14.29 10.07 -15.13
C ALA A 162 -14.99 9.11 -16.08
N GLY A 163 -16.28 8.91 -15.88
CA GLY A 163 -17.15 8.21 -16.82
C GLY A 163 -17.51 9.09 -18.02
N PRO A 164 -18.15 8.52 -19.07
CA PRO A 164 -18.45 9.24 -20.33
C PRO A 164 -19.30 10.50 -20.17
N LYS A 165 -19.99 10.65 -19.04
CA LYS A 165 -20.88 11.79 -18.75
C LYS A 165 -20.40 12.63 -17.57
N ASP A 166 -19.26 12.30 -16.98
CA ASP A 166 -18.74 13.00 -15.83
C ASP A 166 -18.03 14.29 -16.25
N PRO A 167 -18.22 15.38 -15.52
CA PRO A 167 -17.32 16.52 -15.65
C PRO A 167 -15.92 16.12 -15.16
N ALA A 168 -14.89 16.71 -15.75
CA ALA A 168 -13.48 16.42 -15.41
C ALA A 168 -13.12 16.61 -13.93
N CYS A 169 -13.86 17.48 -13.22
CA CYS A 169 -13.65 17.72 -11.76
C CYS A 169 -14.17 16.60 -10.86
N CYS A 170 -15.13 15.79 -11.37
CA CYS A 170 -16.02 15.06 -10.49
C CYS A 170 -16.25 13.62 -11.01
N PRO A 171 -15.20 12.78 -10.98
CA PRO A 171 -15.28 11.40 -11.47
C PRO A 171 -16.22 10.58 -10.60
N THR A 172 -17.02 9.72 -11.23
CA THR A 172 -17.97 8.85 -10.52
C THR A 172 -17.91 7.38 -10.92
N GLN A 173 -17.19 7.02 -11.98
CA GLN A 173 -17.10 5.64 -12.43
C GLN A 173 -16.09 4.85 -11.60
N LEU A 174 -16.52 3.75 -10.99
CA LEU A 174 -15.63 2.79 -10.32
C LEU A 174 -15.13 1.77 -11.33
N THR A 175 -13.82 1.78 -11.58
CA THR A 175 -13.17 0.87 -12.51
C THR A 175 -12.15 0.01 -11.78
N ARG A 176 -12.18 -1.30 -12.04
CA ARG A 176 -11.13 -2.23 -11.63
C ARG A 176 -10.10 -2.34 -12.73
N LYS A 177 -8.86 -2.03 -12.39
CA LYS A 177 -7.69 -2.18 -13.28
C LYS A 177 -6.78 -3.24 -12.73
N VAL A 178 -6.31 -4.14 -13.60
CA VAL A 178 -5.40 -5.22 -13.25
C VAL A 178 -4.13 -5.07 -14.07
N TYR A 179 -2.98 -5.18 -13.40
CA TYR A 179 -1.67 -5.09 -14.04
C TYR A 179 -0.85 -6.34 -13.72
N ALA A 180 -0.08 -6.81 -14.70
CA ALA A 180 0.89 -7.90 -14.55
C ALA A 180 2.29 -7.41 -14.91
N LEU A 181 3.30 -7.86 -14.15
CA LEU A 181 4.71 -7.61 -14.46
C LEU A 181 5.20 -8.66 -15.46
N GLU A 182 5.34 -8.29 -16.72
CA GLU A 182 5.74 -9.18 -17.80
C GLU A 182 6.89 -8.62 -18.60
N GLY A 183 7.99 -9.38 -18.69
CA GLY A 183 9.16 -8.96 -19.48
C GLY A 183 9.79 -7.65 -19.02
N GLY A 184 9.71 -7.31 -17.72
CA GLY A 184 10.23 -6.06 -17.17
C GLY A 184 9.32 -4.85 -17.40
N ALA A 185 8.09 -5.03 -17.86
CA ALA A 185 7.09 -3.99 -18.02
C ALA A 185 5.83 -4.31 -17.22
N LEU A 186 5.24 -3.29 -16.60
CA LEU A 186 3.96 -3.42 -15.91
C LEU A 186 2.84 -3.14 -16.92
N LYS A 187 2.22 -4.21 -17.40
CA LYS A 187 1.19 -4.15 -18.45
C LYS A 187 -0.21 -4.22 -17.86
N GLN A 188 -1.11 -3.38 -18.36
CA GLN A 188 -2.52 -3.48 -18.00
C GLN A 188 -3.13 -4.73 -18.65
N PHE A 189 -3.61 -5.66 -17.82
CA PHE A 189 -4.24 -6.91 -18.22
C PHE A 189 -5.75 -6.71 -18.46
N SER A 190 -6.42 -5.98 -17.57
CA SER A 190 -7.85 -5.62 -17.76
C SER A 190 -8.16 -4.23 -17.18
N SER A 191 -9.32 -3.70 -17.62
CA SER A 191 -9.91 -2.46 -17.15
C SER A 191 -11.43 -2.57 -17.27
N ASP A 192 -12.11 -2.87 -16.17
CA ASP A 192 -13.52 -3.22 -16.16
C ASP A 192 -14.30 -2.26 -15.26
N VAL A 193 -15.38 -1.70 -15.77
CA VAL A 193 -16.31 -0.91 -14.96
C VAL A 193 -17.05 -1.85 -14.02
N VAL A 194 -16.83 -1.68 -12.71
CA VAL A 194 -17.39 -2.56 -11.66
C VAL A 194 -18.46 -1.86 -10.83
N GLY A 195 -18.72 -0.58 -11.08
CA GLY A 195 -19.74 0.16 -10.36
C GLY A 195 -19.61 1.67 -10.49
N SER A 196 -20.06 2.38 -9.49
CA SER A 196 -19.97 3.82 -9.38
C SER A 196 -19.66 4.26 -7.96
N LEU A 197 -19.17 5.50 -7.81
CA LEU A 197 -18.97 6.13 -6.51
C LEU A 197 -20.30 6.20 -5.76
N SER A 198 -20.37 5.55 -4.61
CA SER A 198 -21.55 5.53 -3.74
C SER A 198 -21.13 5.28 -2.30
N VAL A 199 -21.96 5.62 -1.34
CA VAL A 199 -21.72 5.37 0.11
C VAL A 199 -21.53 3.89 0.44
N ASN A 200 -21.95 2.98 -0.43
CA ASN A 200 -21.69 1.56 -0.26
C ASN A 200 -20.20 1.21 -0.25
N LEU A 201 -19.37 2.04 -0.88
CA LEU A 201 -17.90 1.89 -0.85
C LEU A 201 -17.30 2.19 0.55
N LEU A 202 -18.05 2.85 1.41
CA LEU A 202 -17.66 3.18 2.78
C LEU A 202 -18.11 2.10 3.78
N ALA A 203 -19.09 1.26 3.39
CA ALA A 203 -19.78 0.37 4.31
C ALA A 203 -18.90 -0.81 4.75
N GLY A 204 -19.04 -1.20 6.03
CA GLY A 204 -18.36 -2.38 6.59
C GLY A 204 -16.86 -2.22 6.81
N ILE A 205 -16.33 -1.01 6.68
CA ILE A 205 -14.92 -0.68 6.92
C ILE A 205 -14.84 0.12 8.21
N ASP A 206 -13.96 -0.31 9.11
CA ASP A 206 -13.63 0.44 10.33
C ASP A 206 -12.62 1.54 9.97
N TRP A 207 -13.13 2.73 9.70
CA TRP A 207 -12.33 3.91 9.38
C TRP A 207 -11.83 4.58 10.65
N MET A 208 -10.55 4.89 10.71
CA MET A 208 -9.89 5.56 11.83
C MET A 208 -9.37 6.92 11.40
N LEU A 209 -9.76 7.99 12.11
CA LEU A 209 -9.33 9.35 11.79
C LEU A 209 -7.81 9.48 11.94
N SER A 210 -7.15 9.83 10.85
CA SER A 210 -5.70 10.05 10.78
C SER A 210 -5.33 11.53 10.69
N GLU A 211 -6.22 12.35 10.10
CA GLU A 211 -5.96 13.77 9.90
C GLU A 211 -7.26 14.60 10.03
N MET A 212 -7.17 15.76 10.62
CA MET A 212 -8.25 16.73 10.72
C MET A 212 -7.75 18.11 10.25
N ASP A 213 -8.34 18.62 9.16
CA ASP A 213 -8.02 19.93 8.57
C ASP A 213 -6.54 20.14 8.26
N GLY A 214 -5.89 19.10 7.68
CA GLY A 214 -4.47 19.13 7.32
C GLY A 214 -3.50 18.90 8.47
N GLN A 215 -4.02 18.57 9.68
CA GLN A 215 -3.19 18.26 10.82
C GLN A 215 -3.33 16.80 11.25
N PRO A 216 -2.25 16.07 11.47
CA PRO A 216 -2.30 14.71 12.00
C PRO A 216 -3.05 14.69 13.35
N VAL A 217 -3.89 13.68 13.55
CA VAL A 217 -4.52 13.43 14.84
C VAL A 217 -3.54 12.71 15.74
N ASP A 218 -3.36 13.24 16.96
CA ASP A 218 -2.46 12.63 17.95
C ASP A 218 -2.94 11.21 18.29
N ALA A 219 -2.08 10.24 17.99
CA ALA A 219 -2.31 8.83 18.28
C ALA A 219 -2.01 8.42 19.73
N SER A 220 -1.58 9.35 20.61
CA SER A 220 -1.34 9.08 22.04
C SER A 220 -2.62 8.69 22.79
N GLY A 221 -3.80 9.03 22.23
CA GLY A 221 -5.11 8.63 22.68
C GLY A 221 -5.77 7.63 21.72
N LYS A 222 -7.05 7.34 21.96
CA LYS A 222 -7.88 6.57 21.03
C LYS A 222 -8.47 7.52 19.99
N PRO A 223 -8.04 7.45 18.72
CA PRO A 223 -8.54 8.35 17.68
C PRO A 223 -10.03 8.11 17.40
N PRO A 224 -10.76 9.12 16.90
CA PRO A 224 -12.12 8.97 16.41
C PRO A 224 -12.21 7.89 15.31
N THR A 225 -13.32 7.17 15.30
CA THR A 225 -13.60 6.12 14.32
C THR A 225 -14.91 6.36 13.62
N LEU A 226 -15.07 5.80 12.43
CA LEU A 226 -16.27 5.86 11.60
C LEU A 226 -16.56 4.49 11.01
N LEU A 227 -17.78 4.00 11.18
CA LEU A 227 -18.31 2.85 10.48
C LEU A 227 -19.63 3.25 9.81
N VAL A 228 -19.77 2.96 8.52
CA VAL A 228 -21.01 3.16 7.77
C VAL A 228 -21.78 1.86 7.72
N GLN A 229 -23.02 1.87 8.23
CA GLN A 229 -23.90 0.71 8.19
C GLN A 229 -25.38 1.12 8.24
N TYR A 230 -26.23 0.45 7.46
CA TYR A 230 -27.68 0.63 7.46
C TYR A 230 -28.14 2.09 7.33
N GLY A 231 -27.47 2.89 6.48
CA GLY A 231 -27.82 4.31 6.26
C GLY A 231 -27.47 5.21 7.44
N LYS A 232 -26.57 4.78 8.31
CA LYS A 232 -26.10 5.54 9.47
C LYS A 232 -24.57 5.52 9.54
N VAL A 233 -24.04 6.51 10.21
CA VAL A 233 -22.70 6.52 10.75
C VAL A 233 -22.74 6.12 12.22
N VAL A 234 -21.81 5.29 12.65
CA VAL A 234 -21.57 4.95 14.04
C VAL A 234 -20.08 4.97 14.33
N GLY A 235 -19.69 5.25 15.54
CA GLY A 235 -18.26 5.23 15.88
C GLY A 235 -17.97 5.75 17.28
N PHE A 236 -16.71 6.09 17.47
CA PHE A 236 -16.16 6.68 18.68
C PHE A 236 -15.64 8.10 18.33
N GLY A 237 -15.99 9.10 19.12
CA GLY A 237 -15.67 10.51 18.82
C GLY A 237 -14.34 10.99 19.39
N GLY A 238 -13.69 10.18 20.21
CA GLY A 238 -12.52 10.58 21.02
C GLY A 238 -12.75 10.40 22.52
N CYS A 239 -14.02 10.58 22.97
CA CYS A 239 -14.48 10.34 24.32
C CYS A 239 -15.72 9.43 24.32
N ASN A 240 -16.73 9.75 23.56
CA ASN A 240 -18.01 9.08 23.53
C ASN A 240 -18.26 8.32 22.24
N ARG A 241 -19.16 7.34 22.32
CA ARG A 241 -19.72 6.69 21.13
C ARG A 241 -20.78 7.59 20.53
N TYR A 242 -20.85 7.62 19.20
CA TYR A 242 -21.83 8.41 18.48
C TYR A 242 -22.57 7.57 17.43
N THR A 243 -23.74 8.08 17.02
CA THR A 243 -24.50 7.61 15.87
C THR A 243 -25.26 8.75 15.25
N GLY A 244 -25.48 8.69 13.92
CA GLY A 244 -26.29 9.67 13.21
C GLY A 244 -26.71 9.17 11.84
N PRO A 245 -27.74 9.79 11.23
CA PRO A 245 -28.15 9.46 9.87
C PRO A 245 -27.09 9.86 8.86
N LEU A 246 -26.94 9.05 7.80
CA LEU A 246 -26.15 9.34 6.61
C LEU A 246 -27.10 9.35 5.43
N LYS A 247 -27.06 10.42 4.63
CA LYS A 247 -27.85 10.54 3.39
C LYS A 247 -26.92 10.85 2.23
N GLU A 248 -27.06 10.14 1.14
CA GLU A 248 -26.41 10.45 -0.13
C GLU A 248 -27.42 11.13 -1.04
N SER A 249 -27.07 12.27 -1.62
CA SER A 249 -27.90 13.04 -2.56
C SER A 249 -27.43 12.86 -4.00
N ALA A 250 -26.16 12.60 -4.21
CA ALA A 250 -25.51 12.30 -5.48
C ALA A 250 -24.16 11.64 -5.21
N PRO A 251 -23.52 10.98 -6.18
CA PRO A 251 -22.17 10.41 -6.01
C PRO A 251 -21.21 11.44 -5.43
N GLY A 252 -20.54 11.08 -4.32
CA GLY A 252 -19.62 11.96 -3.60
C GLY A 252 -20.26 13.08 -2.77
N LYS A 253 -21.60 13.21 -2.79
CA LYS A 253 -22.35 14.23 -2.02
C LYS A 253 -23.18 13.59 -0.92
N ILE A 254 -22.80 13.85 0.31
CA ILE A 254 -23.48 13.29 1.50
C ILE A 254 -23.78 14.36 2.52
N SER A 255 -24.69 14.04 3.42
CA SER A 255 -24.87 14.77 4.68
C SER A 255 -24.90 13.79 5.83
N ILE A 256 -24.33 14.20 6.95
CA ILE A 256 -24.27 13.44 8.20
C ILE A 256 -24.92 14.28 9.31
N GLY A 257 -25.68 13.62 10.18
CA GLY A 257 -26.16 14.24 11.41
C GLY A 257 -27.64 14.62 11.41
N PRO A 258 -28.13 15.17 12.54
CA PRO A 258 -27.37 15.41 13.75
C PRO A 258 -26.88 14.13 14.44
N LEU A 259 -25.69 14.22 15.03
CA LEU A 259 -25.12 13.09 15.79
C LEU A 259 -25.68 13.06 17.20
N ALA A 260 -26.08 11.86 17.63
CA ALA A 260 -26.37 11.56 19.03
C ALA A 260 -25.17 10.85 19.65
N SER A 261 -24.73 11.28 20.84
CA SER A 261 -23.61 10.68 21.55
C SER A 261 -23.94 10.32 23.00
N THR A 262 -23.19 9.36 23.56
CA THR A 262 -23.18 9.11 25.01
C THR A 262 -22.56 10.30 25.73
N LYS A 263 -22.70 10.35 27.06
CA LYS A 263 -22.19 11.45 27.90
C LYS A 263 -21.35 10.87 29.03
N MET A 264 -20.14 10.44 28.72
CA MET A 264 -19.15 10.04 29.73
C MET A 264 -18.26 11.24 30.06
N ALA A 265 -17.76 11.30 31.28
CA ALA A 265 -16.70 12.22 31.65
C ALA A 265 -15.35 11.69 31.16
N CYS A 266 -14.65 12.51 30.39
CA CYS A 266 -13.33 12.19 29.85
C CYS A 266 -12.31 13.27 30.20
N PRO A 267 -11.01 12.99 30.04
CA PRO A 267 -9.97 14.01 30.15
C PRO A 267 -10.22 15.17 29.18
N PRO A 268 -9.82 16.40 29.55
CA PRO A 268 -10.08 17.59 28.74
C PRO A 268 -9.66 17.47 27.26
N ALA A 269 -8.48 16.90 27.01
CA ALA A 269 -7.97 16.72 25.63
C ALA A 269 -8.88 15.80 24.77
N ALA A 270 -9.40 14.71 25.35
CA ALA A 270 -10.32 13.79 24.66
C ALA A 270 -11.69 14.47 24.38
N THR A 271 -12.17 15.27 25.31
CA THR A 271 -13.40 16.06 25.14
C THR A 271 -13.21 17.12 24.05
N GLU A 272 -12.11 17.84 24.05
CA GLU A 272 -11.81 18.85 23.01
C GLU A 272 -11.70 18.22 21.61
N LEU A 273 -11.05 17.05 21.50
CA LEU A 273 -10.97 16.30 20.24
C LEU A 273 -12.36 15.91 19.74
N GLU A 274 -13.22 15.36 20.63
CA GLU A 274 -14.57 14.97 20.29
C GLU A 274 -15.42 16.15 19.85
N ASP A 275 -15.35 17.28 20.55
CA ASP A 275 -16.10 18.49 20.20
C ASP A 275 -15.70 18.99 18.80
N LYS A 276 -14.41 19.05 18.50
CA LYS A 276 -13.89 19.43 17.19
C LYS A 276 -14.35 18.46 16.11
N PHE A 277 -14.22 17.15 16.36
CA PHE A 277 -14.63 16.10 15.44
C PHE A 277 -16.13 16.14 15.16
N THR A 278 -16.96 16.18 16.20
CA THR A 278 -18.43 16.18 16.09
C THR A 278 -18.95 17.43 15.37
N ALA A 279 -18.36 18.60 15.66
CA ALA A 279 -18.70 19.84 14.97
C ALA A 279 -18.50 19.73 13.45
N ARG A 280 -17.42 19.11 13.00
CA ARG A 280 -17.12 18.91 11.58
C ARG A 280 -17.98 17.83 10.96
N MET A 281 -18.17 16.71 11.65
CA MET A 281 -19.03 15.62 11.18
C MET A 281 -20.47 16.08 10.87
N ASN A 282 -21.03 16.94 11.70
CA ASN A 282 -22.37 17.53 11.49
C ASN A 282 -22.44 18.49 10.28
N LYS A 283 -21.30 18.85 9.69
CA LYS A 283 -21.19 19.79 8.57
C LYS A 283 -20.64 19.12 7.31
N VAL A 284 -20.52 17.80 7.30
CA VAL A 284 -20.05 17.05 6.15
C VAL A 284 -20.99 17.25 4.97
N THR A 285 -20.41 17.60 3.82
CA THR A 285 -21.10 17.84 2.55
C THR A 285 -20.72 16.89 1.45
N GLY A 286 -19.61 16.16 1.61
CA GLY A 286 -19.14 15.26 0.57
C GLY A 286 -18.06 14.28 1.04
N TYR A 287 -17.70 13.37 0.17
CA TYR A 287 -16.62 12.43 0.38
C TYR A 287 -15.89 12.11 -0.92
N THR A 288 -14.65 11.72 -0.79
CA THR A 288 -13.81 11.20 -1.88
C THR A 288 -12.77 10.23 -1.31
N PHE A 289 -11.97 9.64 -2.19
CA PHE A 289 -10.81 8.84 -1.77
C PHE A 289 -9.52 9.56 -2.15
N VAL A 290 -8.54 9.54 -1.25
CA VAL A 290 -7.20 10.11 -1.44
C VAL A 290 -6.19 9.03 -1.03
N ALA A 291 -5.42 8.54 -1.98
CA ALA A 291 -4.42 7.49 -1.72
C ALA A 291 -4.98 6.24 -1.00
N GLY A 292 -6.23 5.84 -1.29
CA GLY A 292 -6.90 4.73 -0.62
C GLY A 292 -7.52 5.05 0.74
N GLN A 293 -7.33 6.26 1.25
CA GLN A 293 -7.94 6.79 2.46
C GLN A 293 -9.28 7.46 2.14
N LEU A 294 -10.21 7.46 3.09
CA LEU A 294 -11.47 8.19 2.98
C LEU A 294 -11.28 9.65 3.42
N ALA A 295 -11.62 10.60 2.58
CA ALA A 295 -11.68 12.01 2.91
C ALA A 295 -13.13 12.50 2.94
N LEU A 296 -13.61 12.93 4.10
CA LEU A 296 -14.89 13.63 4.26
C LEU A 296 -14.66 15.13 4.20
N SER A 297 -15.29 15.81 3.26
CA SER A 297 -15.25 17.26 3.17
C SER A 297 -16.39 17.87 3.98
N TRP A 298 -16.10 18.91 4.75
CA TRP A 298 -17.09 19.67 5.50
C TRP A 298 -17.02 21.17 5.15
N GLU A 299 -18.14 21.85 5.27
CA GLU A 299 -18.26 23.28 5.00
C GLU A 299 -19.23 23.95 5.97
N ASP A 300 -18.85 25.10 6.53
CA ASP A 300 -19.65 25.96 7.37
C ASP A 300 -19.38 27.42 7.08
N LYS A 301 -20.36 28.13 6.48
CA LYS A 301 -20.27 29.53 6.10
C LYS A 301 -19.00 29.83 5.28
N ASN A 302 -17.95 30.33 5.95
CA ASN A 302 -16.66 30.68 5.32
C ASN A 302 -15.53 29.73 5.65
N GLU A 303 -15.79 28.70 6.45
CA GLU A 303 -14.82 27.69 6.84
C GLU A 303 -15.07 26.38 6.09
N ARG A 304 -14.01 25.72 5.70
CA ARG A 304 -14.06 24.41 5.07
C ARG A 304 -12.82 23.62 5.43
N GLY A 305 -12.95 22.32 5.44
CA GLY A 305 -11.84 21.43 5.73
C GLY A 305 -12.16 19.98 5.38
N GLN A 306 -11.30 19.10 5.86
CA GLN A 306 -11.42 17.67 5.62
C GLN A 306 -11.14 16.87 6.88
N LEU A 307 -11.80 15.73 6.97
CA LEU A 307 -11.49 14.66 7.90
C LEU A 307 -10.97 13.49 7.08
N VAL A 308 -9.71 13.09 7.27
CA VAL A 308 -9.10 11.97 6.54
C VAL A 308 -9.02 10.75 7.45
N PHE A 309 -9.48 9.61 6.92
CA PHE A 309 -9.54 8.34 7.64
C PHE A 309 -8.76 7.27 6.91
N SER A 310 -7.99 6.48 7.66
CA SER A 310 -7.35 5.24 7.20
C SER A 310 -8.13 3.99 7.64
N LYS A 311 -7.81 2.87 6.99
CA LYS A 311 -8.36 1.53 7.31
C LYS A 311 -7.58 0.88 8.43
#